data_8842275ecb02ec1d96fef85a4b102181
#
_entry.id   8842275ecb02ec1d96fef85a4b102181
#
_cell.length_a   1.000
_cell.length_b   1.000
_cell.length_c   1.000
_cell.angle_alpha   90.00
_cell.angle_beta   90.00
_cell.angle_gamma   90.00
#
_symmetry.space_group_name_H-M   'P 1'
#
loop_
_entity.id
_entity.type
_entity.pdbx_description
1 polymer ?
#
loop_
_entity_poly.entity_id
_entity_poly.type
_entity_poly.pdbx_seq_one_letter_code
_entity_poly.pdbx_strand_id
1 'polypeptide(L)'
;MSTSSSYHLTTRSGLSRRVVLSLPALVAAGGLVACDRGGAAIDSSASPSASSASSSSQAAIDAEVVATGESLTVVVGPLVRVSHRGADLTILPLDVTRSEDGAAPTLDVAAVVLGGTASALGAYRPLRLIDPEGSRVWSTTIAQSTFDPVGPGGSLALHPTFGPVDADTVTVLLSHGGFIEVPVVDADDARAPELDVVSAIAESSPQDSLRDPVTVERYSVALDGSTSGLTTGDETSVDVASDVTFAVDSAELTAQADNALKGVAETIGGYDGGDLTITGHTDDVADDAHNQTLSEQRARAVADRLGRLTDLGAWTQTVTGKGESEPKVANDTEEGRQANRRVEVVIAPTDGTDDALVRSAGGAEIPEATGPTAKGPDGATVGGGALGLGQVTVRLDQVLRRGSLLLGVLEITGGKSGSLTPLGTGWLSDPGSVLNNVRGELGGATSLLASDGLTLLSGSDRIYPVDYLLPESSAHRALTELELTEILADGQTSRVCVAWPDTGEDTVMVDHPAGGALPCPWRLTDVPVVAG
;
A
#
# COMPACT_ATOMS: atom_id res chain seq x y z
N MET A 1 4.54 46.87 46.91
CA MET A 1 4.02 45.91 47.86
C MET A 1 3.88 44.59 47.11
N SER A 2 4.80 43.73 47.46
CA SER A 2 5.02 42.39 46.92
C SER A 2 4.01 41.39 47.47
N THR A 3 3.65 40.41 46.70
CA THR A 3 3.50 39.01 47.20
C THR A 3 3.75 38.03 46.05
N SER A 4 4.92 37.43 46.15
CA SER A 4 5.30 36.20 45.44
C SER A 4 4.55 35.01 46.06
N SER A 5 3.99 34.14 45.23
CA SER A 5 3.51 32.81 45.67
C SER A 5 4.30 31.75 44.95
N SER A 6 5.16 31.08 45.71
CA SER A 6 5.95 29.93 45.31
C SER A 6 5.09 28.67 45.45
N TYR A 7 4.97 27.87 44.38
CA TYR A 7 4.44 26.51 44.51
C TYR A 7 5.58 25.51 44.48
N HIS A 8 5.73 24.80 45.59
CA HIS A 8 6.59 23.63 45.77
C HIS A 8 6.04 22.43 45.01
N LEU A 9 6.83 21.90 44.11
CA LEU A 9 6.62 20.55 43.54
C LEU A 9 7.23 19.51 44.46
N THR A 10 6.38 18.72 45.10
CA THR A 10 6.76 17.50 45.80
C THR A 10 6.81 16.33 44.83
N THR A 11 7.98 15.79 44.63
CA THR A 11 8.22 14.52 43.95
C THR A 11 7.63 13.37 44.77
N ARG A 12 6.73 12.59 44.22
CA ARG A 12 6.37 11.26 44.69
C ARG A 12 6.79 10.24 43.63
N SER A 13 7.81 9.46 43.99
CA SER A 13 8.17 8.19 43.38
C SER A 13 7.07 7.15 43.68
N GLY A 14 6.67 6.38 42.68
CA GLY A 14 5.74 5.28 42.92
C GLY A 14 5.38 4.44 41.71
N LEU A 15 6.14 3.35 41.53
CA LEU A 15 5.69 2.05 41.03
C LEU A 15 5.17 1.93 39.57
N SER A 16 6.06 1.43 38.77
CA SER A 16 5.81 0.70 37.51
C SER A 16 4.84 -0.46 37.78
N ARG A 17 3.65 -0.39 37.16
CA ARG A 17 2.78 -1.55 37.00
C ARG A 17 2.96 -2.06 35.56
N ARG A 18 3.66 -3.19 35.45
CA ARG A 18 3.63 -4.04 34.28
C ARG A 18 2.20 -4.58 34.14
N VAL A 19 1.52 -4.20 33.07
CA VAL A 19 0.28 -4.86 32.63
C VAL A 19 0.70 -6.10 31.87
N VAL A 20 0.54 -7.26 32.48
CA VAL A 20 0.63 -8.57 31.82
C VAL A 20 -0.76 -8.84 31.26
N LEU A 21 -0.89 -8.74 29.95
CA LEU A 21 -2.07 -9.24 29.22
C LEU A 21 -1.97 -10.76 29.14
N SER A 22 -2.75 -11.44 29.97
CA SER A 22 -2.96 -12.88 29.89
C SER A 22 -4.07 -13.17 28.87
N LEU A 23 -3.70 -13.80 27.78
CA LEU A 23 -4.64 -14.43 26.85
C LEU A 23 -5.12 -15.77 27.46
N PRO A 24 -6.41 -16.09 27.39
CA PRO A 24 -6.89 -17.42 27.76
C PRO A 24 -6.60 -18.42 26.63
N ALA A 25 -5.83 -19.46 26.95
CA ALA A 25 -5.65 -20.62 26.10
C ALA A 25 -6.95 -21.46 26.14
N LEU A 26 -7.61 -21.63 25.02
CA LEU A 26 -8.64 -22.64 24.85
C LEU A 26 -7.97 -23.93 24.40
N VAL A 27 -7.98 -24.91 25.28
CA VAL A 27 -7.62 -26.30 24.98
C VAL A 27 -8.89 -26.99 24.50
N ALA A 28 -8.94 -27.41 23.25
CA ALA A 28 -9.94 -28.37 22.78
C ALA A 28 -9.26 -29.72 22.58
N ALA A 29 -9.72 -30.70 23.35
CA ALA A 29 -9.24 -32.08 23.33
C ALA A 29 -10.02 -32.89 22.27
N GLY A 30 -9.32 -33.58 21.51
CA GLY A 30 -9.30 -34.84 20.92
C GLY A 30 -10.51 -35.66 20.53
N GLY A 31 -10.38 -36.39 19.46
CA GLY A 31 -11.18 -37.52 19.11
C GLY A 31 -10.67 -38.15 17.82
N LEU A 32 -9.74 -39.09 17.97
CA LEU A 32 -9.32 -40.02 16.90
C LEU A 32 -10.45 -40.98 16.55
N VAL A 33 -10.84 -41.03 15.28
CA VAL A 33 -11.39 -42.28 14.68
C VAL A 33 -10.77 -42.43 13.30
N ALA A 34 -9.96 -43.46 13.17
CA ALA A 34 -9.43 -43.95 11.90
C ALA A 34 -10.48 -44.81 11.22
N CYS A 35 -10.67 -44.66 9.93
CA CYS A 35 -11.10 -45.74 9.04
C CYS A 35 -10.56 -45.55 7.63
N ASP A 36 -9.96 -46.62 7.22
CA ASP A 36 -9.19 -46.97 6.05
C ASP A 36 -10.04 -47.15 4.78
N ARG A 37 -9.36 -47.01 3.63
CA ARG A 37 -9.59 -47.58 2.28
C ARG A 37 -10.32 -46.76 1.21
N GLY A 38 -9.55 -46.59 0.14
CA GLY A 38 -10.07 -46.78 -1.21
C GLY A 38 -9.59 -45.73 -2.22
N GLY A 39 -8.50 -46.04 -2.93
CA GLY A 39 -7.97 -45.20 -3.99
C GLY A 39 -8.87 -45.13 -5.22
N ALA A 40 -8.89 -43.98 -5.84
CA ALA A 40 -9.11 -43.85 -7.29
C ALA A 40 -8.42 -42.52 -7.73
N ALA A 41 -7.41 -42.67 -8.55
CA ALA A 41 -6.80 -41.56 -9.28
C ALA A 41 -7.86 -41.00 -10.24
N ILE A 42 -8.11 -39.69 -10.13
CA ILE A 42 -8.79 -38.95 -11.19
C ILE A 42 -7.85 -37.83 -11.60
N ASP A 43 -7.36 -37.99 -12.81
CA ASP A 43 -6.68 -37.01 -13.63
C ASP A 43 -7.63 -35.83 -13.85
N SER A 44 -7.32 -34.66 -13.39
CA SER A 44 -8.04 -33.43 -13.74
C SER A 44 -7.08 -32.28 -13.98
N SER A 45 -6.49 -32.33 -15.17
CA SER A 45 -5.99 -31.16 -15.86
C SER A 45 -7.18 -30.39 -16.42
N ALA A 46 -7.67 -29.40 -15.70
CA ALA A 46 -8.55 -28.37 -16.24
C ALA A 46 -7.94 -27.01 -15.91
N SER A 47 -7.18 -26.50 -16.86
CA SER A 47 -6.88 -25.06 -16.92
C SER A 47 -8.17 -24.32 -17.19
N PRO A 48 -8.48 -23.23 -16.50
CA PRO A 48 -9.57 -22.35 -16.90
C PRO A 48 -9.16 -21.65 -18.20
N SER A 49 -9.81 -21.99 -19.29
CA SER A 49 -9.72 -21.30 -20.57
C SER A 49 -10.20 -19.87 -20.38
N ALA A 50 -9.35 -18.91 -20.74
CA ALA A 50 -9.76 -17.53 -20.94
C ALA A 50 -10.90 -17.48 -21.97
N SER A 51 -12.10 -17.17 -21.49
CA SER A 51 -13.26 -16.94 -22.33
C SER A 51 -13.13 -15.54 -22.92
N SER A 52 -12.94 -15.48 -24.23
CA SER A 52 -12.98 -14.26 -25.03
C SER A 52 -14.30 -13.52 -24.78
N ALA A 53 -14.18 -12.26 -24.37
CA ALA A 53 -15.28 -11.35 -24.13
C ALA A 53 -16.17 -11.22 -25.37
N SER A 54 -17.36 -11.76 -25.28
CA SER A 54 -18.52 -11.34 -26.07
C SER A 54 -19.30 -10.35 -25.22
N SER A 55 -19.45 -9.13 -25.73
CA SER A 55 -20.27 -8.07 -25.15
C SER A 55 -21.71 -8.54 -24.94
N SER A 56 -22.05 -8.93 -23.71
CA SER A 56 -23.42 -9.12 -23.28
C SER A 56 -23.52 -8.65 -21.82
N SER A 57 -24.41 -7.73 -21.59
CA SER A 57 -24.95 -7.19 -20.35
C SER A 57 -24.80 -8.06 -19.09
N GLN A 58 -23.62 -8.20 -18.55
CA GLN A 58 -23.41 -8.80 -17.26
C GLN A 58 -23.33 -7.69 -16.23
N ALA A 59 -24.43 -7.45 -15.53
CA ALA A 59 -24.56 -6.36 -14.57
C ALA A 59 -23.91 -6.67 -13.21
N ALA A 60 -23.63 -7.95 -12.93
CA ALA A 60 -23.01 -8.41 -11.69
C ALA A 60 -21.87 -9.38 -11.97
N ILE A 61 -20.87 -9.40 -11.11
CA ILE A 61 -19.64 -10.20 -11.26
C ILE A 61 -19.46 -11.07 -10.00
N ASP A 62 -19.26 -12.36 -10.20
CA ASP A 62 -18.95 -13.28 -9.13
C ASP A 62 -17.47 -13.18 -8.75
N ALA A 63 -17.19 -12.99 -7.47
CA ALA A 63 -15.85 -12.98 -6.90
C ALA A 63 -15.75 -13.99 -5.75
N GLU A 64 -14.58 -14.56 -5.59
CA GLU A 64 -14.28 -15.42 -4.45
C GLU A 64 -13.36 -14.69 -3.48
N VAL A 65 -13.78 -14.57 -2.23
CA VAL A 65 -12.97 -14.05 -1.12
C VAL A 65 -12.43 -15.24 -0.32
N VAL A 66 -11.12 -15.32 -0.19
CA VAL A 66 -10.44 -16.41 0.54
C VAL A 66 -9.64 -15.81 1.68
N ALA A 67 -10.17 -15.92 2.89
CA ALA A 67 -9.55 -15.42 4.11
C ALA A 67 -9.60 -16.50 5.18
N THR A 68 -8.46 -16.72 5.86
CA THR A 68 -8.41 -17.57 7.08
C THR A 68 -8.90 -19.01 6.90
N GLY A 69 -8.80 -19.54 5.69
CA GLY A 69 -9.31 -20.86 5.35
C GLY A 69 -10.83 -20.93 5.15
N GLU A 70 -11.50 -19.78 5.14
CA GLU A 70 -12.92 -19.65 4.77
C GLU A 70 -13.03 -19.15 3.33
N SER A 71 -14.03 -19.64 2.60
CA SER A 71 -14.35 -19.18 1.25
C SER A 71 -15.72 -18.54 1.23
N LEU A 72 -15.79 -17.32 0.66
CA LEU A 72 -17.02 -16.58 0.46
C LEU A 72 -17.20 -16.33 -1.04
N THR A 73 -18.39 -16.54 -1.54
CA THR A 73 -18.79 -16.05 -2.87
C THR A 73 -19.40 -14.67 -2.70
N VAL A 74 -18.87 -13.70 -3.42
CA VAL A 74 -19.37 -12.31 -3.40
C VAL A 74 -19.83 -11.97 -4.79
N VAL A 75 -21.13 -11.71 -4.94
CA VAL A 75 -21.68 -11.14 -6.16
C VAL A 75 -21.55 -9.62 -6.07
N VAL A 76 -20.70 -9.05 -6.91
CA VAL A 76 -20.42 -7.62 -6.96
C VAL A 76 -21.30 -7.00 -8.04
N GLY A 77 -22.24 -6.15 -7.64
CA GLY A 77 -23.12 -5.43 -8.56
C GLY A 77 -22.43 -4.23 -9.22
N PRO A 78 -23.10 -3.57 -10.16
CA PRO A 78 -22.65 -2.28 -10.67
C PRO A 78 -22.66 -1.25 -9.54
N LEU A 79 -21.75 -0.28 -9.60
CA LEU A 79 -21.74 0.87 -8.70
C LEU A 79 -22.86 1.83 -9.12
N VAL A 80 -23.80 2.14 -8.23
CA VAL A 80 -25.00 2.91 -8.56
C VAL A 80 -24.91 4.34 -8.04
N ARG A 81 -24.97 5.32 -8.94
CA ARG A 81 -25.10 6.75 -8.57
C ARG A 81 -26.50 7.03 -8.05
N VAL A 82 -26.57 7.64 -6.91
CA VAL A 82 -27.85 8.05 -6.28
C VAL A 82 -27.74 9.46 -5.74
N SER A 83 -28.87 10.17 -5.69
CA SER A 83 -28.95 11.46 -5.02
C SER A 83 -29.91 11.34 -3.82
N HIS A 84 -29.40 11.65 -2.63
CA HIS A 84 -30.20 11.58 -1.40
C HIS A 84 -30.05 12.86 -0.60
N ARG A 85 -31.18 13.53 -0.32
CA ARG A 85 -31.24 14.80 0.44
C ARG A 85 -30.31 15.90 -0.09
N GLY A 86 -30.06 15.91 -1.41
CA GLY A 86 -29.22 16.90 -2.06
C GLY A 86 -27.71 16.62 -2.01
N ALA A 87 -27.31 15.44 -1.57
CA ALA A 87 -25.95 14.93 -1.69
C ALA A 87 -25.91 13.84 -2.76
N ASP A 88 -24.92 13.91 -3.63
CA ASP A 88 -24.62 12.87 -4.60
C ASP A 88 -23.68 11.86 -3.97
N LEU A 89 -23.99 10.57 -4.13
CA LEU A 89 -23.23 9.46 -3.60
C LEU A 89 -23.33 8.24 -4.51
N THR A 90 -22.52 7.24 -4.25
CA THR A 90 -22.58 5.96 -4.95
C THR A 90 -22.71 4.81 -3.97
N ILE A 91 -23.44 3.78 -4.37
CA ILE A 91 -23.67 2.56 -3.57
C ILE A 91 -23.17 1.36 -4.36
N LEU A 92 -22.39 0.50 -3.71
CA LEU A 92 -21.94 -0.78 -4.26
C LEU A 92 -22.75 -1.92 -3.66
N PRO A 93 -23.67 -2.55 -4.40
CA PRO A 93 -24.38 -3.74 -3.92
C PRO A 93 -23.46 -4.95 -3.88
N LEU A 94 -23.41 -5.65 -2.76
CA LEU A 94 -22.65 -6.88 -2.56
C LEU A 94 -23.58 -7.94 -1.95
N ASP A 95 -23.73 -9.09 -2.62
CA ASP A 95 -24.39 -10.26 -2.05
C ASP A 95 -23.33 -11.28 -1.66
N VAL A 96 -23.14 -11.49 -0.37
CA VAL A 96 -22.10 -12.36 0.18
C VAL A 96 -22.73 -13.68 0.62
N THR A 97 -22.22 -14.80 0.12
CA THR A 97 -22.65 -16.13 0.53
C THR A 97 -21.44 -16.90 1.06
N ARG A 98 -21.57 -17.42 2.27
CA ARG A 98 -20.55 -18.26 2.90
C ARG A 98 -20.66 -19.70 2.42
N SER A 99 -19.52 -20.35 2.19
CA SER A 99 -19.46 -21.78 1.84
C SER A 99 -20.13 -22.64 2.90
N GLU A 100 -20.78 -23.74 2.48
CA GLU A 100 -21.35 -24.76 3.37
C GLU A 100 -20.29 -25.50 4.18
N ASP A 101 -19.05 -25.56 3.66
CA ASP A 101 -17.91 -26.25 4.28
C ASP A 101 -17.16 -25.39 5.30
N GLY A 102 -17.67 -24.21 5.64
CA GLY A 102 -17.04 -23.28 6.58
C GLY A 102 -16.76 -23.93 7.95
N ALA A 103 -15.52 -23.81 8.43
CA ALA A 103 -15.06 -24.50 9.63
C ALA A 103 -15.62 -23.86 10.93
N ALA A 104 -15.79 -22.56 10.94
CA ALA A 104 -16.33 -21.84 12.11
C ALA A 104 -17.86 -21.95 12.17
N PRO A 105 -18.48 -22.03 13.35
CA PRO A 105 -19.94 -22.09 13.47
C PRO A 105 -20.62 -20.81 12.96
N THR A 106 -19.96 -19.68 13.10
CA THR A 106 -20.42 -18.36 12.59
C THR A 106 -19.22 -17.54 12.15
N LEU A 107 -19.41 -16.66 11.17
CA LEU A 107 -18.41 -15.75 10.64
C LEU A 107 -19.02 -14.36 10.46
N ASP A 108 -18.32 -13.33 10.89
CA ASP A 108 -18.65 -11.95 10.55
C ASP A 108 -18.18 -11.67 9.11
N VAL A 109 -19.04 -12.02 8.14
CA VAL A 109 -18.73 -11.87 6.71
C VAL A 109 -18.58 -10.41 6.31
N ALA A 110 -19.29 -9.50 6.98
CA ALA A 110 -19.15 -8.08 6.73
C ALA A 110 -17.75 -7.58 7.16
N ALA A 111 -17.26 -8.05 8.31
CA ALA A 111 -15.91 -7.74 8.75
C ALA A 111 -14.85 -8.24 7.76
N VAL A 112 -15.00 -9.44 7.22
CA VAL A 112 -14.06 -10.00 6.22
C VAL A 112 -14.09 -9.21 4.92
N VAL A 113 -15.27 -8.97 4.35
CA VAL A 113 -15.43 -8.33 3.03
C VAL A 113 -15.17 -6.83 3.08
N LEU A 114 -15.64 -6.17 4.13
CA LEU A 114 -15.53 -4.72 4.30
C LEU A 114 -14.33 -4.31 5.18
N GLY A 115 -13.67 -5.29 5.84
CA GLY A 115 -12.49 -5.07 6.70
C GLY A 115 -12.78 -4.38 8.02
N GLY A 116 -13.87 -4.75 8.66
CA GLY A 116 -14.36 -4.10 9.88
C GLY A 116 -13.69 -4.53 11.18
N THR A 117 -12.92 -5.62 11.22
CA THR A 117 -12.35 -6.16 12.48
C THR A 117 -11.21 -5.31 13.05
N ALA A 118 -10.51 -4.53 12.23
CA ALA A 118 -9.51 -3.56 12.67
C ALA A 118 -10.11 -2.27 13.23
N SER A 119 -11.42 -2.18 13.39
CA SER A 119 -12.10 -0.99 13.90
C SER A 119 -11.65 -0.55 15.31
N ALA A 120 -11.08 -1.46 16.09
CA ALA A 120 -10.46 -1.14 17.38
C ALA A 120 -9.23 -0.22 17.27
N LEU A 121 -8.63 -0.10 16.08
CA LEU A 121 -7.48 0.76 15.77
C LEU A 121 -7.87 2.02 14.97
N GLY A 122 -9.16 2.23 14.77
CA GLY A 122 -9.73 3.56 14.54
C GLY A 122 -9.62 4.14 13.14
N ALA A 123 -9.70 3.42 12.05
CA ALA A 123 -9.91 3.99 10.69
C ALA A 123 -9.50 3.08 9.52
N TYR A 124 -9.34 1.80 9.79
CA TYR A 124 -9.03 0.83 8.75
C TYR A 124 -10.27 0.53 7.90
N ARG A 125 -10.16 0.62 6.59
CA ARG A 125 -11.28 0.40 5.65
C ARG A 125 -10.73 -0.22 4.36
N PRO A 126 -10.67 -1.55 4.29
CA PRO A 126 -10.01 -2.23 3.17
C PRO A 126 -10.77 -2.17 1.84
N LEU A 127 -12.11 -2.07 1.86
CA LEU A 127 -12.88 -1.94 0.63
C LEU A 127 -12.69 -0.55 0.02
N ARG A 128 -12.15 -0.47 -1.19
CA ARG A 128 -11.91 0.79 -1.91
C ARG A 128 -12.35 0.67 -3.36
N LEU A 129 -12.69 1.82 -3.93
CA LEU A 129 -12.80 1.97 -5.38
C LEU A 129 -11.53 2.65 -5.87
N ILE A 130 -11.04 2.19 -7.00
CA ILE A 130 -9.84 2.70 -7.67
C ILE A 130 -10.25 3.11 -9.07
N ASP A 131 -9.90 4.32 -9.47
CA ASP A 131 -9.88 4.75 -10.86
C ASP A 131 -8.42 4.71 -11.33
N PRO A 132 -7.98 3.65 -12.00
CA PRO A 132 -6.58 3.50 -12.37
C PRO A 132 -6.17 4.46 -13.49
N GLU A 133 -7.10 4.98 -14.28
CA GLU A 133 -6.84 5.97 -15.32
C GLU A 133 -6.70 7.38 -14.74
N GLY A 134 -7.53 7.73 -13.77
CA GLY A 134 -7.49 9.02 -13.08
C GLY A 134 -6.67 9.03 -11.79
N SER A 135 -5.99 7.93 -11.47
CA SER A 135 -5.16 7.80 -10.27
C SER A 135 -5.85 8.23 -8.97
N ARG A 136 -7.12 7.85 -8.83
CA ARG A 136 -7.98 8.26 -7.72
C ARG A 136 -8.50 7.07 -6.93
N VAL A 137 -8.68 7.29 -5.63
CA VAL A 137 -9.21 6.29 -4.69
C VAL A 137 -10.34 6.86 -3.88
N TRP A 138 -11.45 6.13 -3.80
CA TRP A 138 -12.55 6.37 -2.87
C TRP A 138 -12.50 5.35 -1.75
N SER A 139 -12.54 5.83 -0.52
CA SER A 139 -12.68 4.99 0.66
C SER A 139 -14.14 4.89 1.05
N THR A 140 -14.60 3.68 1.39
CA THR A 140 -15.95 3.49 1.89
C THR A 140 -16.13 4.07 3.28
N THR A 141 -17.37 4.41 3.57
CA THR A 141 -17.81 4.86 4.86
C THR A 141 -18.74 3.81 5.44
N ILE A 142 -18.23 3.04 6.36
CA ILE A 142 -19.02 2.00 7.00
C ILE A 142 -19.41 2.47 8.40
N ALA A 143 -20.70 2.40 8.71
CA ALA A 143 -21.13 2.49 10.08
C ALA A 143 -20.52 1.32 10.87
N GLN A 144 -20.14 1.56 12.11
CA GLN A 144 -19.83 0.49 13.06
C GLN A 144 -21.13 -0.22 13.44
N SER A 145 -21.86 -0.78 12.49
CA SER A 145 -22.97 -1.64 12.80
C SER A 145 -22.43 -3.06 12.98
N THR A 146 -22.78 -3.66 14.08
CA THR A 146 -22.58 -5.09 14.29
C THR A 146 -23.56 -5.81 13.36
N PHE A 147 -23.05 -6.30 12.24
CA PHE A 147 -23.83 -7.24 11.42
C PHE A 147 -23.94 -8.58 12.17
N ASP A 148 -25.07 -9.25 12.01
CA ASP A 148 -25.25 -10.57 12.59
C ASP A 148 -24.28 -11.56 11.90
N PRO A 149 -23.55 -12.39 12.68
CA PRO A 149 -22.66 -13.39 12.11
C PRO A 149 -23.42 -14.42 11.28
N VAL A 150 -22.83 -14.81 10.16
CA VAL A 150 -23.42 -15.73 9.19
C VAL A 150 -22.92 -17.15 9.41
N GLY A 151 -23.81 -18.13 9.52
CA GLY A 151 -23.47 -19.56 9.57
C GLY A 151 -23.06 -20.10 8.19
N PRO A 152 -22.50 -21.35 8.13
CA PRO A 152 -22.22 -22.01 6.84
C PRO A 152 -23.45 -22.05 5.94
N GLY A 153 -23.28 -21.76 4.66
CA GLY A 153 -24.35 -21.68 3.65
C GLY A 153 -25.27 -20.45 3.76
N GLY A 154 -25.04 -19.59 4.76
CA GLY A 154 -25.83 -18.36 4.93
C GLY A 154 -25.37 -17.24 4.04
N SER A 155 -26.22 -16.23 3.85
CA SER A 155 -25.96 -15.04 3.00
C SER A 155 -26.25 -13.75 3.72
N LEU A 156 -25.57 -12.66 3.27
CA LEU A 156 -25.75 -11.31 3.75
C LEU A 156 -25.60 -10.34 2.57
N ALA A 157 -26.56 -9.42 2.42
CA ALA A 157 -26.44 -8.31 1.49
C ALA A 157 -25.77 -7.12 2.18
N LEU A 158 -24.82 -6.47 1.51
CA LEU A 158 -24.09 -5.31 1.99
C LEU A 158 -24.17 -4.18 0.97
N HIS A 159 -24.23 -2.95 1.44
CA HIS A 159 -24.39 -1.76 0.60
C HIS A 159 -23.40 -0.65 0.99
N PRO A 160 -22.07 -0.91 0.87
CA PRO A 160 -21.10 0.14 1.16
C PRO A 160 -21.33 1.35 0.28
N THR A 161 -21.23 2.53 0.90
CA THR A 161 -21.43 3.82 0.22
C THR A 161 -20.11 4.58 0.09
N PHE A 162 -20.03 5.38 -0.97
CA PHE A 162 -18.89 6.21 -1.31
C PHE A 162 -19.34 7.60 -1.69
N GLY A 163 -18.43 8.55 -1.78
CA GLY A 163 -18.67 9.84 -2.40
C GLY A 163 -19.05 9.72 -3.88
N PRO A 164 -19.29 10.86 -4.55
CA PRO A 164 -19.66 10.86 -5.97
C PRO A 164 -18.51 10.28 -6.81
N VAL A 165 -18.87 9.40 -7.74
CA VAL A 165 -17.95 8.80 -8.71
C VAL A 165 -18.35 9.27 -10.11
N ASP A 166 -17.46 9.98 -10.78
CA ASP A 166 -17.65 10.56 -12.11
C ASP A 166 -17.08 9.69 -13.26
N ALA A 167 -16.38 8.61 -12.93
CA ALA A 167 -15.89 7.63 -13.92
C ALA A 167 -17.01 6.71 -14.41
N ASP A 168 -16.87 6.16 -15.62
CA ASP A 168 -17.81 5.20 -16.20
C ASP A 168 -17.60 3.77 -15.70
N THR A 169 -16.37 3.45 -15.27
CA THR A 169 -15.96 2.18 -14.66
C THR A 169 -14.99 2.46 -13.53
N VAL A 170 -14.98 1.59 -12.54
CA VAL A 170 -13.98 1.59 -11.46
C VAL A 170 -13.55 0.18 -11.12
N THR A 171 -12.38 0.06 -10.52
CA THR A 171 -11.90 -1.20 -9.94
C THR A 171 -12.22 -1.25 -8.47
N VAL A 172 -12.97 -2.24 -8.05
CA VAL A 172 -13.23 -2.54 -6.63
C VAL A 172 -12.05 -3.35 -6.11
N LEU A 173 -11.33 -2.83 -5.12
CA LEU A 173 -10.40 -3.61 -4.31
C LEU A 173 -11.20 -4.31 -3.22
N LEU A 174 -11.47 -5.59 -3.42
CA LEU A 174 -12.17 -6.45 -2.47
C LEU A 174 -11.13 -7.18 -1.63
N SER A 175 -11.09 -6.90 -0.34
CA SER A 175 -10.11 -7.53 0.55
C SER A 175 -10.16 -9.06 0.46
N HIS A 176 -9.01 -9.70 0.28
CA HIS A 176 -8.88 -11.16 0.06
C HIS A 176 -9.60 -11.72 -1.18
N GLY A 177 -10.25 -10.86 -1.97
CA GLY A 177 -11.02 -11.24 -3.16
C GLY A 177 -10.38 -10.82 -4.48
N GLY A 178 -9.54 -9.80 -4.47
CA GLY A 178 -8.88 -9.31 -5.66
C GLY A 178 -9.40 -7.95 -6.14
N PHE A 179 -9.16 -7.69 -7.42
CA PHE A 179 -9.51 -6.46 -8.11
C PHE A 179 -10.59 -6.74 -9.15
N ILE A 180 -11.74 -6.09 -9.02
CA ILE A 180 -12.94 -6.38 -9.81
C ILE A 180 -13.37 -5.09 -10.50
N GLU A 181 -13.36 -5.09 -11.83
CA GLU A 181 -13.86 -3.97 -12.62
C GLU A 181 -15.39 -3.98 -12.65
N VAL A 182 -16.01 -2.89 -12.25
CA VAL A 182 -17.46 -2.72 -12.28
C VAL A 182 -17.87 -1.46 -13.03
N PRO A 183 -18.98 -1.48 -13.77
CA PRO A 183 -19.53 -0.28 -14.38
C PRO A 183 -20.15 0.62 -13.32
N VAL A 184 -20.13 1.92 -13.57
CA VAL A 184 -20.83 2.93 -12.77
C VAL A 184 -22.08 3.34 -13.54
N VAL A 185 -23.24 3.18 -12.94
CA VAL A 185 -24.53 3.38 -13.58
C VAL A 185 -25.42 4.35 -12.79
N ASP A 186 -26.35 5.01 -13.46
CA ASP A 186 -27.36 5.80 -12.78
C ASP A 186 -28.48 4.91 -12.24
N ALA A 187 -29.19 5.36 -11.20
CA ALA A 187 -30.22 4.57 -10.55
C ALA A 187 -31.41 4.18 -11.44
N ASP A 188 -31.62 4.88 -12.53
CA ASP A 188 -32.65 4.59 -13.56
C ASP A 188 -32.12 3.73 -14.72
N ASP A 189 -30.86 3.37 -14.73
CA ASP A 189 -30.28 2.46 -15.71
C ASP A 189 -30.85 1.05 -15.54
N ALA A 190 -31.15 0.36 -16.65
CA ALA A 190 -31.68 -1.00 -16.64
C ALA A 190 -30.74 -2.04 -16.02
N ARG A 191 -29.45 -1.72 -15.86
CA ARG A 191 -28.45 -2.56 -15.19
C ARG A 191 -28.41 -2.33 -13.68
N ALA A 192 -28.99 -1.23 -13.18
CA ALA A 192 -29.03 -0.95 -11.75
C ALA A 192 -29.95 -1.96 -11.05
N PRO A 193 -29.50 -2.58 -9.93
CA PRO A 193 -30.37 -3.42 -9.12
C PRO A 193 -31.41 -2.56 -8.40
N GLU A 194 -32.50 -3.17 -7.96
CA GLU A 194 -33.46 -2.50 -7.07
C GLU A 194 -32.81 -2.28 -5.70
N LEU A 195 -32.63 -1.02 -5.32
CA LEU A 195 -31.98 -0.63 -4.07
C LEU A 195 -32.94 0.14 -3.15
N ASP A 196 -33.03 -0.27 -1.89
CA ASP A 196 -33.54 0.61 -0.83
C ASP A 196 -32.43 1.57 -0.39
N VAL A 197 -32.37 2.72 -1.07
CA VAL A 197 -31.35 3.75 -0.84
C VAL A 197 -31.35 4.24 0.61
N VAL A 198 -32.51 4.29 1.26
CA VAL A 198 -32.64 4.77 2.65
C VAL A 198 -31.99 3.77 3.61
N SER A 199 -32.25 2.48 3.43
CA SER A 199 -31.63 1.43 4.25
C SER A 199 -30.14 1.33 3.98
N ALA A 200 -29.70 1.36 2.73
CA ALA A 200 -28.29 1.33 2.35
C ALA A 200 -27.49 2.48 2.99
N ILE A 201 -28.04 3.70 2.98
CA ILE A 201 -27.39 4.85 3.62
C ILE A 201 -27.42 4.73 5.14
N ALA A 202 -28.45 4.13 5.74
CA ALA A 202 -28.52 3.91 7.18
C ALA A 202 -27.45 2.91 7.68
N GLU A 203 -27.02 1.99 6.84
CA GLU A 203 -25.89 1.07 7.11
C GLU A 203 -24.55 1.80 7.10
N SER A 204 -24.48 2.97 6.46
CA SER A 204 -23.30 3.81 6.39
C SER A 204 -23.35 4.93 7.43
N SER A 205 -22.19 5.37 7.94
CA SER A 205 -22.15 6.50 8.88
C SER A 205 -22.42 7.82 8.14
N PRO A 206 -23.50 8.54 8.41
CA PRO A 206 -23.97 9.61 7.52
C PRO A 206 -23.19 10.92 7.59
N GLN A 207 -22.32 11.13 8.56
CA GLN A 207 -21.82 12.47 8.87
C GLN A 207 -20.35 12.74 8.54
N ASP A 208 -19.53 11.69 8.39
CA ASP A 208 -18.09 11.91 8.21
C ASP A 208 -17.56 11.41 6.88
N SER A 209 -18.40 11.16 5.89
CA SER A 209 -18.06 10.03 5.11
C SER A 209 -18.29 10.08 3.61
N LEU A 210 -19.00 11.03 3.09
CA LEU A 210 -19.00 11.26 1.64
C LEU A 210 -17.78 12.10 1.32
N ARG A 211 -16.70 11.41 1.04
CA ARG A 211 -15.40 12.04 0.77
C ARG A 211 -15.18 12.12 -0.72
N ASP A 212 -14.61 13.24 -1.11
CA ASP A 212 -14.01 13.33 -2.44
C ASP A 212 -12.93 12.26 -2.61
N PRO A 213 -12.68 11.80 -3.83
CA PRO A 213 -11.58 10.90 -4.09
C PRO A 213 -10.26 11.55 -3.70
N VAL A 214 -9.31 10.73 -3.28
CA VAL A 214 -7.94 11.16 -3.03
C VAL A 214 -7.03 10.64 -4.13
N THR A 215 -5.96 11.38 -4.40
CA THR A 215 -4.97 10.98 -5.40
C THR A 215 -4.11 9.84 -4.86
N VAL A 216 -3.79 8.90 -5.73
CA VAL A 216 -2.82 7.84 -5.47
C VAL A 216 -1.41 8.41 -5.52
N GLU A 217 -0.58 8.04 -4.60
CA GLU A 217 0.83 8.41 -4.54
C GLU A 217 1.73 7.26 -4.97
N ARG A 218 2.83 7.59 -5.65
CA ARG A 218 3.82 6.63 -6.15
C ARG A 218 5.18 6.94 -5.58
N TYR A 219 5.80 5.97 -4.93
CA TYR A 219 7.08 6.12 -4.29
C TYR A 219 8.10 5.10 -4.81
N SER A 220 9.30 5.59 -5.11
CA SER A 220 10.44 4.77 -5.52
C SER A 220 11.73 5.23 -4.87
N VAL A 221 12.68 4.30 -4.72
CA VAL A 221 14.02 4.58 -4.18
C VAL A 221 15.06 3.89 -5.05
N ALA A 222 16.07 4.64 -5.44
CA ALA A 222 17.24 4.06 -6.12
C ALA A 222 17.92 3.03 -5.23
N LEU A 223 18.32 1.88 -5.80
CA LEU A 223 18.95 0.78 -5.04
C LEU A 223 20.32 1.16 -4.44
N ASP A 224 20.98 2.19 -4.96
CA ASP A 224 22.20 2.77 -4.39
C ASP A 224 21.94 3.89 -3.37
N GLY A 225 20.68 4.20 -3.09
CA GLY A 225 20.27 5.25 -2.16
C GLY A 225 20.52 6.68 -2.66
N SER A 226 20.84 6.87 -3.94
CA SER A 226 21.18 8.18 -4.50
C SER A 226 19.97 9.11 -4.65
N THR A 227 18.80 8.54 -4.94
CA THR A 227 17.55 9.30 -5.12
C THR A 227 16.36 8.57 -4.53
N SER A 228 15.34 9.33 -4.14
CA SER A 228 13.99 8.83 -3.94
C SER A 228 13.00 9.77 -4.63
N GLY A 229 11.95 9.20 -5.21
CA GLY A 229 10.92 9.94 -5.93
C GLY A 229 9.54 9.70 -5.36
N LEU A 230 8.76 10.77 -5.25
CA LEU A 230 7.36 10.75 -4.84
C LEU A 230 6.55 11.53 -5.88
N THR A 231 5.59 10.87 -6.52
CA THR A 231 4.62 11.52 -7.42
C THR A 231 3.25 11.56 -6.77
N THR A 232 2.67 12.75 -6.68
CA THR A 232 1.35 13.00 -6.10
C THR A 232 0.57 13.91 -7.05
N GLY A 233 -0.48 13.38 -7.71
CA GLY A 233 -1.34 14.20 -8.57
C GLY A 233 -0.55 15.04 -9.60
N ASP A 234 -0.43 16.33 -9.36
CA ASP A 234 0.16 17.29 -10.29
C ASP A 234 1.66 17.58 -10.04
N GLU A 235 2.28 16.89 -9.07
CA GLU A 235 3.64 17.19 -8.63
C GLU A 235 4.49 15.93 -8.46
N THR A 236 5.75 16.03 -8.85
CA THR A 236 6.78 15.02 -8.58
C THR A 236 7.91 15.63 -7.77
N SER A 237 8.15 15.13 -6.57
CA SER A 237 9.29 15.49 -5.73
C SER A 237 10.38 14.42 -5.81
N VAL A 238 11.61 14.84 -6.06
CA VAL A 238 12.78 13.96 -6.08
C VAL A 238 13.80 14.44 -5.06
N ASP A 239 14.05 13.63 -4.05
CA ASP A 239 15.15 13.85 -3.12
C ASP A 239 16.45 13.27 -3.69
N VAL A 240 17.47 14.09 -3.80
CA VAL A 240 18.82 13.70 -4.20
C VAL A 240 19.69 13.69 -2.94
N ALA A 241 20.16 12.50 -2.56
CA ALA A 241 20.95 12.30 -1.35
C ALA A 241 22.30 13.04 -1.43
N SER A 242 22.54 13.97 -0.50
CA SER A 242 23.76 14.80 -0.51
C SER A 242 25.03 13.97 -0.30
N ASP A 243 24.96 12.89 0.47
CA ASP A 243 26.12 12.05 0.78
C ASP A 243 26.64 11.26 -0.43
N VAL A 244 25.77 11.02 -1.41
CA VAL A 244 26.15 10.41 -2.70
C VAL A 244 26.57 11.48 -3.70
N THR A 245 25.88 12.61 -3.68
CA THR A 245 25.95 13.64 -4.73
C THR A 245 27.10 14.61 -4.52
N PHE A 246 27.50 14.88 -3.28
CA PHE A 246 28.55 15.87 -2.96
C PHE A 246 29.69 15.26 -2.16
N ALA A 247 30.88 15.87 -2.29
CA ALA A 247 31.95 15.64 -1.34
C ALA A 247 31.57 16.17 0.06
N VAL A 248 32.18 15.59 1.10
CA VAL A 248 31.91 15.98 2.50
C VAL A 248 32.13 17.47 2.69
N ASP A 249 31.16 18.14 3.33
CA ASP A 249 31.19 19.59 3.61
C ASP A 249 31.47 20.46 2.37
N SER A 250 30.91 20.05 1.22
CA SER A 250 31.16 20.66 -0.08
C SER A 250 29.89 20.72 -0.92
N ALA A 251 29.89 21.61 -1.91
CA ALA A 251 28.94 21.66 -3.00
C ALA A 251 29.57 21.15 -4.33
N GLU A 252 30.75 20.55 -4.29
CA GLU A 252 31.36 19.94 -5.45
C GLU A 252 30.70 18.60 -5.73
N LEU A 253 30.18 18.44 -6.97
CA LEU A 253 29.49 17.22 -7.40
C LEU A 253 30.48 16.07 -7.56
N THR A 254 30.12 14.91 -7.03
CA THR A 254 30.88 13.66 -7.21
C THR A 254 30.67 13.08 -8.62
N ALA A 255 31.43 12.06 -8.99
CA ALA A 255 31.20 11.34 -10.24
C ALA A 255 29.86 10.56 -10.24
N GLN A 256 29.37 10.14 -9.08
CA GLN A 256 28.09 9.46 -8.92
C GLN A 256 26.89 10.41 -9.07
N ALA A 257 27.08 11.71 -8.80
CA ALA A 257 26.03 12.73 -8.96
C ALA A 257 25.41 12.74 -10.36
N ASP A 258 26.22 12.47 -11.38
CA ASP A 258 25.75 12.46 -12.77
C ASP A 258 24.68 11.42 -13.04
N ASN A 259 24.79 10.24 -12.45
CA ASN A 259 23.80 9.18 -12.60
C ASN A 259 22.48 9.55 -11.88
N ALA A 260 22.58 10.05 -10.65
CA ALA A 260 21.42 10.51 -9.89
C ALA A 260 20.66 11.64 -10.63
N LEU A 261 21.40 12.67 -11.05
CA LEU A 261 20.79 13.85 -11.71
C LEU A 261 20.31 13.56 -13.15
N LYS A 262 20.84 12.52 -13.81
CA LYS A 262 20.36 12.12 -15.14
C LYS A 262 18.93 11.57 -15.06
N GLY A 263 18.58 10.76 -14.08
CA GLY A 263 17.20 10.29 -13.88
C GLY A 263 16.23 11.46 -13.64
N VAL A 264 16.64 12.43 -12.81
CA VAL A 264 15.86 13.65 -12.58
C VAL A 264 15.70 14.44 -13.89
N ALA A 265 16.76 14.59 -14.67
CA ALA A 265 16.73 15.29 -15.95
C ALA A 265 15.87 14.58 -16.99
N GLU A 266 15.85 13.25 -17.01
CA GLU A 266 14.95 12.45 -17.87
C GLU A 266 13.49 12.66 -17.48
N THR A 267 13.17 12.70 -16.17
CA THR A 267 11.82 13.02 -15.68
C THR A 267 11.39 14.43 -16.11
N ILE A 268 12.24 15.45 -15.91
CA ILE A 268 11.96 16.83 -16.34
C ILE A 268 11.76 16.89 -17.86
N GLY A 269 12.62 16.20 -18.63
CA GLY A 269 12.57 16.16 -20.09
C GLY A 269 11.37 15.43 -20.68
N GLY A 270 10.59 14.72 -19.89
CA GLY A 270 9.33 14.09 -20.27
C GLY A 270 8.16 15.08 -20.37
N TYR A 271 8.32 16.31 -19.89
CA TYR A 271 7.27 17.33 -19.86
C TYR A 271 7.63 18.57 -20.67
N ASP A 272 6.63 19.30 -21.16
CA ASP A 272 6.80 20.48 -22.00
C ASP A 272 7.23 21.74 -21.23
N GLY A 273 7.10 21.76 -19.90
CA GLY A 273 7.47 22.88 -19.02
C GLY A 273 6.58 22.99 -17.79
N GLY A 274 6.86 23.98 -16.95
CA GLY A 274 6.13 24.21 -15.71
C GLY A 274 6.97 24.95 -14.67
N ASP A 275 6.72 24.69 -13.39
CA ASP A 275 7.50 25.20 -12.28
C ASP A 275 8.50 24.14 -11.78
N LEU A 276 9.75 24.56 -11.57
CA LEU A 276 10.84 23.72 -11.07
C LEU A 276 11.45 24.37 -9.82
N THR A 277 11.24 23.74 -8.67
CA THR A 277 11.81 24.23 -7.40
C THR A 277 12.94 23.32 -6.94
N ILE A 278 14.10 23.89 -6.66
CA ILE A 278 15.29 23.15 -6.21
C ILE A 278 15.71 23.71 -4.85
N THR A 279 15.59 22.90 -3.80
CA THR A 279 15.82 23.30 -2.42
C THR A 279 16.89 22.44 -1.77
N GLY A 280 17.96 23.08 -1.27
CA GLY A 280 18.99 22.38 -0.51
C GLY A 280 18.68 22.35 0.98
N HIS A 281 18.98 21.23 1.64
CA HIS A 281 18.82 21.02 3.07
C HIS A 281 20.10 20.43 3.68
N THR A 282 20.27 20.61 4.99
CA THR A 282 21.34 20.02 5.80
C THR A 282 20.75 19.31 7.02
N ASP A 283 21.60 18.56 7.72
CA ASP A 283 21.35 18.18 9.10
C ASP A 283 21.66 19.35 10.06
N ASP A 284 21.59 19.11 11.37
CA ASP A 284 21.76 20.09 12.45
C ASP A 284 23.17 20.09 13.08
N VAL A 285 24.20 19.54 12.39
CA VAL A 285 25.53 19.34 13.01
C VAL A 285 26.40 20.58 13.00
N ALA A 286 26.31 21.44 11.97
CA ALA A 286 27.08 22.69 11.89
C ALA A 286 26.27 23.89 12.41
N ASP A 287 26.83 25.11 12.35
CA ASP A 287 26.06 26.29 12.69
C ASP A 287 25.11 26.73 11.56
N ASP A 288 24.00 27.39 11.93
CA ASP A 288 22.91 27.77 11.02
C ASP A 288 23.42 28.57 9.80
N ALA A 289 24.39 29.47 9.97
CA ALA A 289 24.90 30.32 8.88
C ALA A 289 25.72 29.50 7.87
N HIS A 290 26.50 28.52 8.37
CA HIS A 290 27.22 27.55 7.53
C HIS A 290 26.23 26.65 6.77
N ASN A 291 25.26 26.05 7.47
CA ASN A 291 24.23 25.18 6.91
C ASN A 291 23.40 25.92 5.86
N GLN A 292 23.01 27.18 6.11
CA GLN A 292 22.31 27.99 5.12
C GLN A 292 23.15 28.19 3.86
N THR A 293 24.43 28.58 4.01
CA THR A 293 25.32 28.80 2.88
C THR A 293 25.56 27.52 2.08
N LEU A 294 25.83 26.40 2.76
CA LEU A 294 26.10 25.12 2.13
C LEU A 294 24.89 24.60 1.34
N SER A 295 23.70 24.69 1.93
CA SER A 295 22.45 24.29 1.28
C SER A 295 22.16 25.10 0.01
N GLU A 296 22.35 26.41 0.03
CA GLU A 296 22.22 27.27 -1.16
C GLU A 296 23.22 26.90 -2.26
N GLN A 297 24.47 26.63 -1.89
CA GLN A 297 25.49 26.24 -2.87
C GLN A 297 25.18 24.89 -3.50
N ARG A 298 24.71 23.90 -2.73
CA ARG A 298 24.30 22.59 -3.22
C ARG A 298 23.10 22.69 -4.16
N ALA A 299 22.06 23.44 -3.80
CA ALA A 299 20.92 23.68 -4.67
C ALA A 299 21.32 24.28 -6.02
N ARG A 300 22.21 25.29 -6.01
CA ARG A 300 22.74 25.91 -7.24
C ARG A 300 23.55 24.91 -8.08
N ALA A 301 24.40 24.08 -7.45
CA ALA A 301 25.19 23.07 -8.16
C ALA A 301 24.30 22.04 -8.88
N VAL A 302 23.19 21.61 -8.21
CA VAL A 302 22.19 20.73 -8.83
C VAL A 302 21.49 21.43 -9.98
N ALA A 303 21.00 22.66 -9.80
CA ALA A 303 20.32 23.43 -10.84
C ALA A 303 21.23 23.62 -12.08
N ASP A 304 22.47 24.02 -11.87
CA ASP A 304 23.46 24.20 -12.94
C ASP A 304 23.74 22.89 -13.69
N ARG A 305 23.74 21.76 -12.96
CA ARG A 305 23.96 20.45 -13.59
C ARG A 305 22.74 19.97 -14.37
N LEU A 306 21.54 20.11 -13.83
CA LEU A 306 20.28 19.79 -14.53
C LEU A 306 20.16 20.60 -15.82
N GLY A 307 20.45 21.90 -15.81
CA GLY A 307 20.45 22.74 -17.01
C GLY A 307 21.49 22.38 -18.08
N ARG A 308 22.46 21.49 -17.76
CA ARG A 308 23.38 20.88 -18.74
C ARG A 308 22.92 19.53 -19.25
N LEU A 309 22.03 18.86 -18.50
CA LEU A 309 21.54 17.52 -18.82
C LEU A 309 20.25 17.58 -19.63
N THR A 310 19.41 18.59 -19.39
CA THR A 310 18.12 18.78 -20.09
C THR A 310 17.85 20.27 -20.35
N ASP A 311 16.94 20.56 -21.29
CA ASP A 311 16.52 21.92 -21.60
C ASP A 311 15.52 22.41 -20.53
N LEU A 312 15.91 23.44 -19.78
CA LEU A 312 15.09 24.08 -18.76
C LEU A 312 14.46 25.40 -19.24
N GLY A 313 14.49 25.69 -20.54
CA GLY A 313 14.03 26.99 -21.09
C GLY A 313 12.53 27.23 -20.94
N ALA A 314 11.73 26.17 -20.83
CA ALA A 314 10.28 26.24 -20.60
C ALA A 314 9.88 26.16 -19.11
N TRP A 315 10.87 26.11 -18.20
CA TRP A 315 10.63 25.95 -16.77
C TRP A 315 10.87 27.25 -16.00
N THR A 316 9.93 27.63 -15.13
CA THR A 316 10.14 28.69 -14.13
C THR A 316 10.93 28.11 -12.96
N GLN A 317 12.18 28.52 -12.82
CA GLN A 317 13.08 27.95 -11.83
C GLN A 317 13.10 28.74 -10.53
N THR A 318 12.95 28.07 -9.39
CA THR A 318 13.19 28.60 -8.05
C THR A 318 14.30 27.80 -7.39
N VAL A 319 15.42 28.45 -7.01
CA VAL A 319 16.57 27.78 -6.38
C VAL A 319 16.86 28.42 -5.04
N THR A 320 16.75 27.63 -3.97
CA THR A 320 16.91 28.12 -2.58
C THR A 320 17.70 27.13 -1.72
N GLY A 321 18.20 27.62 -0.57
CA GLY A 321 18.70 26.78 0.52
C GLY A 321 17.90 27.06 1.78
N LYS A 322 17.66 26.04 2.57
CA LYS A 322 16.92 26.10 3.84
C LYS A 322 17.80 25.75 5.05
N GLY A 323 19.05 25.35 4.81
CA GLY A 323 19.90 24.85 5.88
C GLY A 323 19.21 23.71 6.62
N GLU A 324 19.21 23.77 7.94
CA GLU A 324 18.56 22.83 8.85
C GLU A 324 17.13 23.20 9.25
N SER A 325 16.58 24.32 8.74
CA SER A 325 15.31 24.89 9.22
C SER A 325 14.07 24.08 8.85
N GLU A 326 14.17 23.24 7.82
CA GLU A 326 13.07 22.40 7.33
C GLU A 326 13.52 20.92 7.23
N PRO A 327 13.71 20.25 8.38
CA PRO A 327 14.09 18.85 8.40
C PRO A 327 12.93 17.96 7.93
N LYS A 328 13.23 16.94 7.11
CA LYS A 328 12.25 15.94 6.67
C LYS A 328 11.85 15.00 7.81
N VAL A 329 12.85 14.63 8.63
CA VAL A 329 12.69 13.78 9.82
C VAL A 329 13.52 14.35 10.96
N ALA A 330 13.30 13.84 12.19
CA ALA A 330 14.09 14.26 13.35
C ALA A 330 15.59 13.94 13.16
N ASN A 331 16.47 14.83 13.63
CA ASN A 331 17.93 14.66 13.57
C ASN A 331 18.51 13.77 14.69
N ASP A 332 17.67 13.00 15.39
CA ASP A 332 18.04 12.22 16.58
C ASP A 332 18.96 11.04 16.26
N THR A 333 18.87 10.51 15.04
CA THR A 333 19.67 9.36 14.56
C THR A 333 20.53 9.74 13.37
N GLU A 334 21.54 8.92 13.05
CA GLU A 334 22.35 9.15 11.85
C GLU A 334 21.54 8.95 10.56
N GLU A 335 20.63 8.00 10.56
CA GLU A 335 19.70 7.78 9.44
C GLU A 335 18.78 8.98 9.21
N GLY A 336 18.29 9.62 10.31
CA GLY A 336 17.50 10.84 10.22
C GLY A 336 18.32 12.02 9.68
N ARG A 337 19.54 12.21 10.16
CA ARG A 337 20.44 13.24 9.62
C ARG A 337 20.76 12.99 8.15
N GLN A 338 21.01 11.74 7.76
CA GLN A 338 21.25 11.36 6.36
C GLN A 338 20.05 11.72 5.47
N ALA A 339 18.82 11.45 5.91
CA ALA A 339 17.61 11.81 5.17
C ALA A 339 17.43 13.34 5.06
N ASN A 340 17.92 14.11 6.04
CA ASN A 340 17.87 15.57 6.03
C ASN A 340 18.95 16.17 5.11
N ARG A 341 20.12 15.55 4.95
CA ARG A 341 21.16 15.98 4.00
C ARG A 341 20.73 15.66 2.56
N ARG A 342 19.89 16.50 1.97
CA ARG A 342 19.32 16.29 0.63
C ARG A 342 19.25 17.58 -0.19
N VAL A 343 19.11 17.41 -1.50
CA VAL A 343 18.58 18.44 -2.39
C VAL A 343 17.26 17.94 -2.94
N GLU A 344 16.20 18.63 -2.62
CA GLU A 344 14.85 18.34 -3.11
C GLU A 344 14.62 19.05 -4.44
N VAL A 345 14.13 18.32 -5.44
CA VAL A 345 13.75 18.83 -6.76
C VAL A 345 12.26 18.58 -6.96
N VAL A 346 11.46 19.65 -6.90
CA VAL A 346 10.02 19.58 -7.13
C VAL A 346 9.74 19.98 -8.56
N ILE A 347 9.07 19.09 -9.29
CA ILE A 347 8.69 19.19 -10.70
C ILE A 347 7.18 19.31 -10.75
N ALA A 348 6.65 20.49 -11.11
CA ALA A 348 5.23 20.75 -11.26
C ALA A 348 4.95 21.15 -12.73
N PRO A 349 4.67 20.16 -13.61
CA PRO A 349 4.39 20.43 -15.00
C PRO A 349 3.07 21.17 -15.21
N THR A 350 2.98 21.98 -16.27
CA THR A 350 1.76 22.74 -16.57
C THR A 350 0.55 21.83 -16.87
N ASP A 351 0.79 20.67 -17.43
CA ASP A 351 -0.24 19.72 -17.88
C ASP A 351 -0.42 18.51 -16.92
N GLY A 352 0.19 18.57 -15.72
CA GLY A 352 0.17 17.49 -14.74
C GLY A 352 1.28 16.46 -14.92
N THR A 353 1.37 15.48 -14.03
CA THR A 353 2.49 14.52 -13.97
C THR A 353 2.27 13.23 -14.78
N ASP A 354 1.14 13.06 -15.46
CA ASP A 354 0.78 11.85 -16.23
C ASP A 354 1.06 10.53 -15.46
N ASP A 355 0.95 10.56 -14.14
CA ASP A 355 1.23 9.41 -13.25
C ASP A 355 2.66 8.83 -13.36
N ALA A 356 3.63 9.64 -13.76
CA ALA A 356 4.99 9.21 -13.97
C ALA A 356 5.62 8.63 -12.70
N LEU A 357 6.25 7.47 -12.84
CA LEU A 357 7.12 6.89 -11.82
C LEU A 357 8.52 7.48 -12.00
N VAL A 358 9.08 8.07 -10.94
CA VAL A 358 10.48 8.51 -10.95
C VAL A 358 11.39 7.29 -11.05
N ARG A 359 12.26 7.29 -12.06
CA ARG A 359 13.24 6.23 -12.29
C ARG A 359 14.65 6.79 -12.13
N SER A 360 15.51 6.04 -11.45
CA SER A 360 16.94 6.38 -11.44
C SER A 360 17.58 5.98 -12.77
N ALA A 361 18.45 6.82 -13.29
CA ALA A 361 19.29 6.46 -14.45
C ALA A 361 20.56 5.70 -14.03
N GLY A 362 20.64 5.29 -12.77
CA GLY A 362 21.79 4.61 -12.19
C GLY A 362 21.99 3.19 -12.72
N GLY A 363 23.18 2.64 -12.54
CA GLY A 363 23.53 1.26 -12.85
C GLY A 363 23.65 0.39 -11.61
N ALA A 364 22.87 0.66 -10.56
CA ALA A 364 22.88 -0.18 -9.37
C ALA A 364 22.35 -1.58 -9.73
N GLU A 365 23.10 -2.60 -9.33
CA GLU A 365 22.67 -3.98 -9.53
C GLU A 365 21.59 -4.36 -8.52
N ILE A 366 20.65 -5.20 -8.95
CA ILE A 366 19.65 -5.78 -8.05
C ILE A 366 20.39 -6.57 -6.97
N PRO A 367 20.16 -6.28 -5.67
CA PRO A 367 20.85 -6.95 -4.58
C PRO A 367 20.55 -8.44 -4.55
N GLU A 368 21.49 -9.24 -4.05
CA GLU A 368 21.25 -10.66 -3.82
C GLU A 368 20.04 -10.85 -2.89
N ALA A 369 19.21 -11.84 -3.17
CA ALA A 369 18.08 -12.15 -2.32
C ALA A 369 18.56 -12.66 -0.95
N THR A 370 17.98 -12.12 0.12
CA THR A 370 18.32 -12.54 1.49
C THR A 370 17.50 -13.72 2.01
N GLY A 371 16.53 -14.19 1.22
CA GLY A 371 15.63 -15.29 1.53
C GLY A 371 15.37 -16.23 0.35
N PRO A 372 14.42 -17.17 0.51
CA PRO A 372 14.01 -18.06 -0.56
C PRO A 372 13.60 -17.30 -1.81
N THR A 373 14.01 -17.80 -2.97
CA THR A 373 13.69 -17.22 -4.28
C THR A 373 13.04 -18.28 -5.15
N ALA A 374 11.95 -17.93 -5.83
CA ALA A 374 11.26 -18.78 -6.79
C ALA A 374 10.65 -17.92 -7.90
N LYS A 375 10.21 -18.56 -9.00
CA LYS A 375 9.33 -17.88 -9.95
C LYS A 375 7.96 -17.63 -9.31
N GLY A 376 7.33 -16.52 -9.62
CA GLY A 376 6.04 -16.15 -9.06
C GLY A 376 5.00 -17.28 -9.10
N PRO A 377 4.73 -17.87 -10.29
CA PRO A 377 3.79 -18.99 -10.41
C PRO A 377 4.20 -20.28 -9.69
N ASP A 378 5.51 -20.53 -9.46
CA ASP A 378 5.99 -21.71 -8.74
C ASP A 378 5.87 -21.54 -7.22
N GLY A 379 5.93 -20.31 -6.73
CA GLY A 379 5.84 -19.95 -5.32
C GLY A 379 7.10 -20.27 -4.51
N ALA A 380 7.34 -19.50 -3.45
CA ALA A 380 8.45 -19.65 -2.51
C ALA A 380 7.97 -20.14 -1.15
N THR A 381 8.66 -21.12 -0.55
CA THR A 381 8.38 -21.57 0.83
C THR A 381 9.18 -20.70 1.80
N VAL A 382 8.48 -20.05 2.71
CA VAL A 382 9.01 -19.06 3.66
C VAL A 382 8.79 -19.54 5.09
N GLY A 383 9.68 -19.15 5.98
CA GLY A 383 9.62 -19.54 7.41
C GLY A 383 10.34 -20.86 7.70
N GLY A 384 10.07 -21.43 8.85
CA GLY A 384 10.83 -22.59 9.36
C GLY A 384 12.14 -22.19 10.04
N GLY A 385 13.07 -23.12 10.14
CA GLY A 385 14.41 -22.90 10.67
C GLY A 385 14.53 -22.86 12.19
N ALA A 386 15.66 -22.30 12.69
CA ALA A 386 16.05 -22.35 14.09
C ALA A 386 15.13 -21.58 15.05
N LEU A 387 14.33 -20.65 14.53
CA LEU A 387 13.38 -19.87 15.34
C LEU A 387 12.06 -20.60 15.59
N GLY A 388 11.87 -21.81 15.05
CA GLY A 388 10.62 -22.57 15.22
C GLY A 388 9.42 -21.92 14.52
N LEU A 389 9.66 -21.10 13.49
CA LEU A 389 8.61 -20.49 12.69
C LEU A 389 7.86 -21.57 11.91
N GLY A 390 6.55 -21.42 11.76
CA GLY A 390 5.77 -22.16 10.79
C GLY A 390 6.25 -21.89 9.37
N GLN A 391 5.82 -22.69 8.42
CA GLN A 391 6.12 -22.49 7.00
C GLN A 391 4.87 -22.06 6.27
N VAL A 392 5.03 -21.17 5.31
CA VAL A 392 4.00 -20.79 4.34
C VAL A 392 4.59 -20.85 2.96
N THR A 393 3.75 -21.04 1.95
CA THR A 393 4.12 -20.83 0.55
C THR A 393 3.49 -19.53 0.09
N VAL A 394 4.29 -18.64 -0.47
CA VAL A 394 3.85 -17.40 -1.10
C VAL A 394 3.92 -17.56 -2.60
N ARG A 395 2.84 -17.22 -3.32
CA ARG A 395 2.72 -17.38 -4.76
C ARG A 395 2.03 -16.18 -5.39
N LEU A 396 2.50 -15.75 -6.54
CA LEU A 396 1.89 -14.72 -7.36
C LEU A 396 1.90 -15.17 -8.82
N ASP A 397 0.76 -15.60 -9.33
CA ASP A 397 0.66 -16.18 -10.67
C ASP A 397 0.94 -15.17 -11.77
N GLN A 398 0.37 -13.98 -11.62
CA GLN A 398 0.47 -12.86 -12.56
C GLN A 398 0.05 -11.56 -11.90
N VAL A 399 0.36 -10.45 -12.53
CA VAL A 399 -0.20 -9.13 -12.21
C VAL A 399 -0.96 -8.60 -13.42
N LEU A 400 -2.05 -7.87 -13.16
CA LEU A 400 -2.88 -7.24 -14.19
C LEU A 400 -2.40 -5.79 -14.39
N ARG A 401 -2.14 -5.40 -15.64
CA ARG A 401 -1.92 -3.98 -15.99
C ARG A 401 -3.26 -3.31 -16.22
N ARG A 402 -3.55 -2.26 -15.44
CA ARG A 402 -4.76 -1.43 -15.54
C ARG A 402 -4.38 0.04 -15.43
N GLY A 403 -4.57 0.82 -16.50
CA GLY A 403 -4.11 2.19 -16.54
C GLY A 403 -2.63 2.31 -16.13
N SER A 404 -2.37 3.13 -15.16
CA SER A 404 -1.03 3.37 -14.61
C SER A 404 -0.63 2.42 -13.46
N LEU A 405 -1.40 1.35 -13.21
CA LEU A 405 -1.20 0.44 -12.08
C LEU A 405 -0.96 -1.02 -12.51
N LEU A 406 -0.20 -1.72 -11.69
CA LEU A 406 -0.06 -3.18 -11.67
C LEU A 406 -0.80 -3.74 -10.46
N LEU A 407 -1.77 -4.61 -10.70
CA LEU A 407 -2.65 -5.18 -9.68
C LEU A 407 -2.34 -6.67 -9.50
N GLY A 408 -1.88 -7.05 -8.31
CA GLY A 408 -1.51 -8.43 -7.98
C GLY A 408 -2.33 -9.00 -6.84
N VAL A 409 -2.58 -10.29 -6.89
CA VAL A 409 -3.21 -11.07 -5.81
C VAL A 409 -2.24 -12.15 -5.40
N LEU A 410 -1.55 -11.92 -4.29
CA LEU A 410 -0.62 -12.87 -3.69
C LEU A 410 -1.41 -13.95 -2.94
N GLU A 411 -1.13 -15.21 -3.19
CA GLU A 411 -1.67 -16.34 -2.44
C GLU A 411 -0.66 -16.80 -1.38
N ILE A 412 -1.13 -16.95 -0.15
CA ILE A 412 -0.34 -17.43 0.99
C ILE A 412 -1.00 -18.71 1.50
N THR A 413 -0.30 -19.83 1.37
CA THR A 413 -0.81 -21.14 1.80
C THR A 413 -0.02 -21.62 3.01
N GLY A 414 -0.73 -21.99 4.08
CA GLY A 414 -0.16 -22.57 5.28
C GLY A 414 0.49 -23.93 4.98
N GLY A 415 1.61 -24.18 5.60
CA GLY A 415 2.37 -25.40 5.52
C GLY A 415 2.65 -25.98 6.90
N LYS A 416 3.83 -26.55 7.11
CA LYS A 416 4.19 -27.18 8.38
C LYS A 416 4.07 -26.20 9.55
N SER A 417 3.32 -26.60 10.57
CA SER A 417 3.14 -25.82 11.78
C SER A 417 4.45 -25.66 12.54
N GLY A 418 4.67 -24.46 13.05
CA GLY A 418 5.73 -24.10 14.00
C GLY A 418 5.15 -23.47 15.26
N SER A 419 5.99 -23.04 16.19
CA SER A 419 5.57 -22.31 17.39
C SER A 419 5.15 -20.88 17.11
N LEU A 420 5.65 -20.30 16.01
CA LEU A 420 5.32 -18.98 15.50
C LEU A 420 5.03 -19.11 14.01
N THR A 421 4.05 -18.38 13.49
CA THR A 421 3.84 -18.28 12.04
C THR A 421 4.47 -17.00 11.52
N PRO A 422 4.95 -16.97 10.27
CA PRO A 422 5.33 -15.72 9.63
C PRO A 422 4.16 -14.73 9.53
N LEU A 423 2.93 -15.25 9.52
CA LEU A 423 1.69 -14.51 9.44
C LEU A 423 1.34 -13.89 10.80
N GLY A 424 2.14 -12.95 11.23
CA GLY A 424 1.84 -12.08 12.36
C GLY A 424 1.57 -10.67 11.88
N THR A 425 1.00 -9.84 12.73
CA THR A 425 0.87 -8.41 12.51
C THR A 425 2.21 -7.84 12.03
N GLY A 426 2.23 -7.20 10.87
CA GLY A 426 3.42 -6.58 10.30
C GLY A 426 4.37 -7.51 9.55
N TRP A 427 3.99 -8.74 9.26
CA TRP A 427 4.88 -9.63 8.50
C TRP A 427 5.19 -9.13 7.08
N LEU A 428 4.20 -8.57 6.39
CA LEU A 428 4.35 -8.04 5.04
C LEU A 428 4.64 -6.54 5.00
N SER A 429 4.77 -5.88 6.17
CA SER A 429 5.12 -4.47 6.22
C SER A 429 6.59 -4.23 5.92
N ASP A 430 6.90 -3.04 5.43
CA ASP A 430 8.28 -2.61 5.21
C ASP A 430 9.04 -2.51 6.54
N PRO A 431 10.18 -3.20 6.69
CA PRO A 431 10.97 -3.14 7.91
C PRO A 431 11.53 -1.76 8.22
N GLY A 432 11.78 -0.96 7.19
CA GLY A 432 12.23 0.43 7.31
C GLY A 432 11.08 1.39 7.58
N SER A 433 9.83 0.92 7.44
CA SER A 433 8.63 1.75 7.54
C SER A 433 8.75 3.04 6.74
N VAL A 434 8.96 2.90 5.43
CA VAL A 434 9.13 4.03 4.51
C VAL A 434 7.96 5.00 4.60
N LEU A 435 6.73 4.49 4.70
CA LEU A 435 5.53 5.32 4.85
C LEU A 435 5.55 6.16 6.14
N ASN A 436 6.24 5.73 7.18
CA ASN A 436 6.20 6.40 8.48
C ASN A 436 7.49 7.12 8.85
N ASN A 437 8.64 6.61 8.46
CA ASN A 437 9.92 7.12 8.94
C ASN A 437 10.70 7.88 7.87
N VAL A 438 10.73 7.39 6.63
CA VAL A 438 11.56 7.97 5.57
C VAL A 438 10.88 9.16 4.91
N ARG A 439 9.55 9.13 4.80
CA ARG A 439 8.76 10.22 4.22
C ARG A 439 8.44 11.34 5.22
N GLY A 440 8.88 11.22 6.47
CA GLY A 440 8.67 12.23 7.52
C GLY A 440 7.30 12.17 8.19
N GLU A 441 6.58 11.07 8.04
CA GLU A 441 5.22 10.92 8.54
C GLU A 441 5.18 10.31 9.94
N LEU A 442 4.11 10.60 10.67
CA LEU A 442 3.92 10.00 11.99
C LEU A 442 3.46 8.56 11.85
N GLY A 443 4.21 7.65 12.45
CA GLY A 443 3.86 6.23 12.50
C GLY A 443 2.50 6.00 13.15
N GLY A 444 1.70 5.11 12.54
CA GLY A 444 0.38 4.72 13.03
C GLY A 444 0.20 3.21 13.04
N ALA A 445 -0.90 2.75 13.63
CA ALA A 445 -1.23 1.32 13.66
C ALA A 445 -1.43 0.73 12.24
N THR A 446 -1.72 1.57 11.25
CA THR A 446 -1.85 1.17 9.84
C THR A 446 -0.56 0.61 9.25
N SER A 447 0.61 1.09 9.68
CA SER A 447 1.90 0.56 9.23
C SER A 447 2.17 -0.87 9.69
N LEU A 448 1.52 -1.32 10.76
CA LEU A 448 1.66 -2.69 11.26
C LEU A 448 0.82 -3.70 10.47
N LEU A 449 -0.15 -3.23 9.70
CA LEU A 449 -1.10 -4.07 8.96
C LEU A 449 -0.97 -3.91 7.44
N ALA A 450 -0.17 -2.93 7.00
CA ALA A 450 0.07 -2.70 5.58
C ALA A 450 0.97 -3.79 4.98
N SER A 451 0.80 -4.05 3.69
CA SER A 451 1.71 -4.88 2.90
C SER A 451 2.71 -4.03 2.10
N ASP A 452 3.12 -2.90 2.65
CA ASP A 452 4.02 -1.94 2.02
C ASP A 452 5.45 -2.46 1.82
N GLY A 453 5.80 -3.57 2.50
CA GLY A 453 7.04 -4.30 2.27
C GLY A 453 7.07 -5.19 1.03
N LEU A 454 5.94 -5.32 0.31
CA LEU A 454 5.87 -6.05 -0.96
C LEU A 454 6.31 -5.15 -2.11
N THR A 455 7.61 -4.94 -2.26
CA THR A 455 8.17 -4.00 -3.24
C THR A 455 8.47 -4.67 -4.57
N LEU A 456 8.50 -3.90 -5.66
CA LEU A 456 9.07 -4.38 -6.93
C LEU A 456 10.52 -3.94 -7.04
N LEU A 457 11.35 -4.81 -7.62
CA LEU A 457 12.68 -4.44 -8.09
C LEU A 457 12.63 -4.36 -9.62
N SER A 458 12.90 -3.19 -10.16
CA SER A 458 12.87 -2.92 -11.59
C SER A 458 14.00 -1.97 -11.98
N GLY A 459 14.87 -2.39 -12.91
CA GLY A 459 16.06 -1.64 -13.25
C GLY A 459 16.96 -1.42 -12.04
N SER A 460 17.21 -0.16 -11.69
CA SER A 460 18.01 0.25 -10.53
C SER A 460 17.18 0.76 -9.36
N ASP A 461 15.87 0.45 -9.33
CA ASP A 461 14.95 1.01 -8.35
C ASP A 461 14.20 -0.06 -7.56
N ARG A 462 13.89 0.29 -6.32
CA ARG A 462 12.89 -0.34 -5.48
C ARG A 462 11.61 0.50 -5.55
N ILE A 463 10.51 -0.11 -5.98
CA ILE A 463 9.23 0.53 -6.19
C ILE A 463 8.27 0.00 -5.11
N TYR A 464 7.68 0.91 -4.37
CA TYR A 464 6.76 0.58 -3.30
C TYR A 464 5.33 0.41 -3.82
N PRO A 465 4.47 -0.37 -3.13
CA PRO A 465 3.04 -0.34 -3.40
C PRO A 465 2.52 1.09 -3.36
N VAL A 466 1.56 1.39 -4.23
CA VAL A 466 0.91 2.71 -4.22
C VAL A 466 0.17 2.93 -2.91
N ASP A 467 0.12 4.17 -2.48
CA ASP A 467 -0.56 4.58 -1.27
C ASP A 467 -1.37 5.88 -1.49
N TYR A 468 -1.98 6.37 -0.45
CA TYR A 468 -2.74 7.61 -0.48
C TYR A 468 -2.83 8.23 0.92
N LEU A 469 -3.02 9.54 0.98
CA LEU A 469 -3.20 10.29 2.21
C LEU A 469 -4.64 10.82 2.32
N LEU A 470 -5.33 10.45 3.39
CA LEU A 470 -6.65 11.02 3.67
C LEU A 470 -6.51 12.42 4.28
N PRO A 471 -7.37 13.39 3.91
CA PRO A 471 -7.25 14.79 4.37
C PRO A 471 -7.22 14.98 5.89
N GLU A 472 -7.85 14.08 6.64
CA GLU A 472 -7.87 14.13 8.11
C GLU A 472 -6.82 13.22 8.77
N SER A 473 -5.98 12.58 7.99
CA SER A 473 -4.94 11.66 8.47
C SER A 473 -3.57 12.27 8.25
N SER A 474 -2.67 12.07 9.19
CA SER A 474 -1.24 12.38 9.02
C SER A 474 -0.42 11.14 8.63
N ALA A 475 -1.08 10.02 8.36
CA ALA A 475 -0.43 8.76 8.00
C ALA A 475 -0.95 8.26 6.66
N HIS A 476 -0.04 7.91 5.78
CA HIS A 476 -0.33 7.29 4.49
C HIS A 476 -0.93 5.90 4.67
N ARG A 477 -1.69 5.48 3.67
CA ARG A 477 -2.36 4.19 3.62
C ARG A 477 -2.05 3.51 2.31
N ALA A 478 -1.35 2.39 2.40
CA ALA A 478 -1.14 1.56 1.23
C ALA A 478 -2.48 1.05 0.68
N LEU A 479 -2.59 0.95 -0.65
CA LEU A 479 -3.75 0.32 -1.31
C LEU A 479 -3.84 -1.19 -1.04
N THR A 480 -2.99 -1.69 -0.19
CA THR A 480 -2.79 -3.09 0.12
C THR A 480 -2.86 -3.37 1.61
N GLU A 481 -3.62 -2.58 2.35
CA GLU A 481 -3.78 -2.83 3.77
C GLU A 481 -4.32 -4.23 4.01
N LEU A 482 -3.67 -4.96 4.90
CA LEU A 482 -3.96 -6.33 5.22
C LEU A 482 -4.12 -6.49 6.73
N GLU A 483 -5.24 -7.06 7.13
CA GLU A 483 -5.41 -7.60 8.47
C GLU A 483 -5.16 -9.11 8.42
N LEU A 484 -3.92 -9.53 8.61
CA LEU A 484 -3.58 -10.93 8.83
C LEU A 484 -3.23 -11.14 10.31
N THR A 485 -4.24 -11.46 11.08
CA THR A 485 -4.06 -11.87 12.48
C THR A 485 -4.02 -13.38 12.66
N GLU A 486 -4.08 -14.16 11.56
CA GLU A 486 -4.43 -15.56 11.64
C GLU A 486 -3.32 -16.52 11.26
N ILE A 487 -3.34 -17.64 11.97
CA ILE A 487 -2.48 -18.80 11.73
C ILE A 487 -3.16 -19.65 10.66
N LEU A 488 -2.60 -19.71 9.46
CA LEU A 488 -3.07 -20.65 8.44
C LEU A 488 -2.66 -22.07 8.83
N ALA A 489 -3.62 -22.97 8.90
CA ALA A 489 -3.34 -24.40 9.03
C ALA A 489 -2.75 -24.95 7.71
N ASP A 490 -2.18 -26.16 7.77
CA ASP A 490 -1.61 -26.84 6.61
C ASP A 490 -2.63 -26.95 5.46
N GLY A 491 -2.29 -26.41 4.31
CA GLY A 491 -3.15 -26.34 3.13
C GLY A 491 -4.21 -25.24 3.12
N GLN A 492 -4.38 -24.47 4.17
CA GLN A 492 -5.26 -23.30 4.15
C GLN A 492 -4.61 -22.13 3.41
N THR A 493 -5.40 -21.41 2.63
CA THR A 493 -4.94 -20.27 1.83
C THR A 493 -5.61 -18.98 2.29
N SER A 494 -4.87 -17.89 2.21
CA SER A 494 -5.37 -16.51 2.27
C SER A 494 -4.80 -15.73 1.09
N ARG A 495 -5.54 -14.72 0.63
CA ARG A 495 -5.11 -13.83 -0.46
C ARG A 495 -4.78 -12.44 0.04
N VAL A 496 -3.81 -11.81 -0.62
CA VAL A 496 -3.35 -10.44 -0.34
C VAL A 496 -3.36 -9.66 -1.64
N CYS A 497 -4.17 -8.62 -1.71
CA CYS A 497 -4.21 -7.70 -2.85
C CYS A 497 -3.09 -6.68 -2.73
N VAL A 498 -2.38 -6.41 -3.81
CA VAL A 498 -1.30 -5.41 -3.86
C VAL A 498 -1.41 -4.62 -5.15
N ALA A 499 -1.32 -3.30 -5.06
CA ALA A 499 -1.26 -2.42 -6.22
C ALA A 499 0.09 -1.69 -6.25
N TRP A 500 0.75 -1.71 -7.40
CA TRP A 500 2.00 -0.99 -7.64
C TRP A 500 1.86 -0.03 -8.82
N PRO A 501 2.75 0.98 -8.94
CA PRO A 501 2.88 1.73 -10.17
C PRO A 501 3.26 0.82 -11.34
N ASP A 502 2.76 1.11 -12.53
CA ASP A 502 3.18 0.37 -13.73
C ASP A 502 4.66 0.65 -14.04
N THR A 503 5.44 -0.40 -14.16
CA THR A 503 6.86 -0.34 -14.51
C THR A 503 7.11 -0.34 -16.02
N GLY A 504 6.09 -0.59 -16.82
CA GLY A 504 6.19 -0.77 -18.27
C GLY A 504 6.79 -2.12 -18.70
N GLU A 505 7.14 -2.99 -17.77
CA GLU A 505 7.79 -4.27 -18.05
C GLU A 505 6.75 -5.39 -18.28
N ASP A 506 7.11 -6.43 -19.02
CA ASP A 506 6.25 -7.60 -19.28
C ASP A 506 6.32 -8.66 -18.17
N THR A 507 7.29 -8.53 -17.28
CA THR A 507 7.43 -9.35 -16.05
C THR A 507 7.90 -8.47 -14.91
N VAL A 508 7.50 -8.82 -13.68
CA VAL A 508 7.97 -8.11 -12.48
C VAL A 508 8.67 -9.04 -11.51
N MET A 509 9.52 -8.47 -10.67
CA MET A 509 10.17 -9.11 -9.55
C MET A 509 9.64 -8.53 -8.25
N VAL A 510 8.95 -9.34 -7.45
CA VAL A 510 8.48 -8.95 -6.12
C VAL A 510 9.52 -9.32 -5.09
N ASP A 511 9.94 -8.36 -4.29
CA ASP A 511 10.93 -8.53 -3.24
C ASP A 511 10.37 -8.09 -1.88
N HIS A 512 10.41 -9.00 -0.95
CA HIS A 512 10.14 -8.71 0.46
C HIS A 512 11.47 -8.78 1.21
N PRO A 513 12.07 -7.63 1.58
CA PRO A 513 13.41 -7.59 2.16
C PRO A 513 13.43 -8.10 3.59
N ALA A 514 14.63 -8.44 4.09
CA ALA A 514 14.84 -8.76 5.49
C ALA A 514 14.67 -7.51 6.37
N GLY A 515 13.96 -7.67 7.48
CA GLY A 515 13.78 -6.60 8.47
C GLY A 515 12.55 -6.84 9.35
N GLY A 516 12.22 -5.84 10.19
CA GLY A 516 11.06 -5.92 11.08
C GLY A 516 11.18 -6.96 12.20
N ALA A 517 10.05 -7.18 12.89
CA ALA A 517 9.98 -8.06 14.07
C ALA A 517 10.11 -9.54 13.73
N LEU A 518 9.78 -9.94 12.51
CA LEU A 518 9.87 -11.31 12.00
C LEU A 518 10.61 -11.31 10.65
N PRO A 519 11.93 -11.48 10.63
CA PRO A 519 12.72 -11.43 9.42
C PRO A 519 12.48 -12.70 8.58
N CYS A 520 11.49 -12.67 7.73
CA CYS A 520 11.18 -13.74 6.79
C CYS A 520 11.23 -13.21 5.35
N PRO A 521 12.43 -12.83 4.85
CA PRO A 521 12.57 -12.29 3.51
C PRO A 521 12.31 -13.38 2.46
N TRP A 522 11.86 -12.94 1.28
CA TRP A 522 11.66 -13.80 0.13
C TRP A 522 11.60 -12.98 -1.17
N ARG A 523 11.75 -13.65 -2.31
CA ARG A 523 11.67 -13.02 -3.63
C ARG A 523 10.93 -13.91 -4.62
N LEU A 524 10.01 -13.30 -5.39
CA LEU A 524 9.38 -13.93 -6.55
C LEU A 524 9.89 -13.24 -7.82
N THR A 525 10.41 -14.05 -8.75
CA THR A 525 10.91 -13.59 -10.07
C THR A 525 9.95 -13.98 -11.18
N ASP A 526 10.14 -13.41 -12.35
CA ASP A 526 9.43 -13.79 -13.59
C ASP A 526 7.90 -13.82 -13.41
N VAL A 527 7.33 -12.92 -12.60
CA VAL A 527 5.88 -12.79 -12.46
C VAL A 527 5.34 -12.14 -13.73
N PRO A 528 4.49 -12.81 -14.53
CA PRO A 528 3.98 -12.24 -15.77
C PRO A 528 3.10 -11.01 -15.54
N VAL A 529 3.25 -10.01 -16.40
CA VAL A 529 2.33 -8.88 -16.51
C VAL A 529 1.39 -9.15 -17.67
N VAL A 530 0.09 -9.17 -17.40
CA VAL A 530 -0.94 -9.39 -18.42
C VAL A 530 -1.83 -8.17 -18.56
N ALA A 531 -2.27 -7.90 -19.80
CA ALA A 531 -3.25 -6.85 -20.01
C ALA A 531 -4.56 -7.23 -19.30
N GLY A 532 -5.07 -6.31 -18.54
CA GLY A 532 -6.30 -6.50 -17.81
C GLY A 532 -7.53 -6.04 -18.58
#